data_931db2d0a16b839d12600b362f910a45
#
_entry.id   931db2d0a16b839d12600b362f910a45
#
_cell.length_a   1.000
_cell.length_b   1.000
_cell.length_c   1.000
_cell.angle_alpha   90.00
_cell.angle_beta   90.00
_cell.angle_gamma   90.00
#
_symmetry.space_group_name_H-M   'P 1'
#
loop_
_entity.id
_entity.type
_entity.pdbx_description
1 polymer ?
#
loop_
_entity_poly.entity_id
_entity_poly.type
_entity_poly.pdbx_seq_one_letter_code
_entity_poly.pdbx_strand_id
1 'polypeptide(L)'
;MTSSEIIEMLKEAEVLLEGHFLLTSGRHSDRYMQCAKIFQNAKYSVPLCAELAEKYKDDNIEVVIGPAIGAIQMAYEVGKQLGVKNIFAERENGKMTLRRGFTIDKGQKVLIVEDVVTTGGSVREVMELVKECGGEIVGIGSIVDRTGGKIDFGVPYKSAFSMDITSYEPDECPICKTGEPLVKPGSRGVK
;
A
#
# COMPACT_ATOMS: atom_id res chain seq x y z
N MET A 1 -13.12 3.98 -11.67
CA MET A 1 -12.31 3.26 -12.70
C MET A 1 -12.67 1.79 -12.71
N THR A 2 -12.61 1.12 -13.86
CA THR A 2 -12.76 -0.34 -13.95
C THR A 2 -11.45 -1.05 -13.57
N SER A 3 -11.52 -2.31 -13.15
CA SER A 3 -10.31 -3.11 -12.86
C SER A 3 -9.37 -3.23 -14.07
N SER A 4 -9.92 -3.31 -15.29
CA SER A 4 -9.12 -3.36 -16.52
C SER A 4 -8.33 -2.09 -16.76
N GLU A 5 -8.94 -0.91 -16.58
CA GLU A 5 -8.26 0.39 -16.69
C GLU A 5 -7.13 0.52 -15.66
N ILE A 6 -7.36 0.05 -14.44
CA ILE A 6 -6.32 0.08 -13.40
C ILE A 6 -5.16 -0.85 -13.77
N ILE A 7 -5.42 -2.07 -14.25
CA ILE A 7 -4.37 -3.01 -14.67
C ILE A 7 -3.53 -2.44 -15.81
N GLU A 8 -4.15 -1.84 -16.82
CA GLU A 8 -3.42 -1.20 -17.93
C GLU A 8 -2.53 -0.08 -17.42
N MET A 9 -3.06 0.77 -16.54
CA MET A 9 -2.29 1.84 -15.91
C MET A 9 -1.10 1.31 -15.10
N LEU A 10 -1.27 0.24 -14.34
CA LEU A 10 -0.20 -0.40 -13.56
C LEU A 10 0.87 -1.04 -14.47
N LYS A 11 0.47 -1.58 -15.63
CA LYS A 11 1.42 -2.08 -16.64
C LYS A 11 2.18 -0.95 -17.33
N GLU A 12 1.51 0.10 -17.79
CA GLU A 12 2.15 1.29 -18.38
C GLU A 12 3.15 1.95 -17.42
N ALA A 13 2.83 1.99 -16.13
CA ALA A 13 3.70 2.53 -15.09
C ALA A 13 4.84 1.58 -14.70
N GLU A 14 4.94 0.41 -15.32
CA GLU A 14 5.87 -0.67 -14.95
C GLU A 14 5.80 -1.05 -13.46
N VAL A 15 4.60 -0.93 -12.87
CA VAL A 15 4.30 -1.33 -11.50
C VAL A 15 4.05 -2.83 -11.42
N LEU A 16 3.25 -3.36 -12.35
CA LEU A 16 2.99 -4.78 -12.51
C LEU A 16 3.92 -5.35 -13.56
N LEU A 17 4.84 -6.20 -13.12
CA LEU A 17 5.78 -6.93 -13.97
C LEU A 17 5.33 -8.39 -14.08
N GLU A 18 5.42 -8.96 -15.28
CA GLU A 18 5.20 -10.38 -15.57
C GLU A 18 6.54 -11.04 -15.89
N GLY A 19 6.80 -12.25 -15.38
CA GLY A 19 8.05 -12.98 -15.53
C GLY A 19 8.31 -13.94 -14.38
N HIS A 20 9.55 -14.36 -14.16
CA HIS A 20 9.93 -15.28 -13.08
C HIS A 20 10.63 -14.55 -11.94
N PHE A 21 9.97 -14.39 -10.82
CA PHE A 21 10.45 -13.55 -9.71
C PHE A 21 10.68 -14.32 -8.41
N LEU A 22 11.81 -14.02 -7.75
CA LEU A 22 12.10 -14.43 -6.38
C LEU A 22 11.55 -13.40 -5.40
N LEU A 23 10.56 -13.80 -4.61
CA LEU A 23 9.98 -12.96 -3.57
C LEU A 23 10.87 -12.92 -2.32
N THR A 24 10.65 -11.93 -1.44
CA THR A 24 11.39 -11.79 -0.17
C THR A 24 11.19 -13.00 0.76
N SER A 25 10.08 -13.70 0.61
CA SER A 25 9.78 -14.95 1.34
C SER A 25 10.58 -16.17 0.87
N GLY A 26 11.36 -16.05 -0.22
CA GLY A 26 12.02 -17.17 -0.88
C GLY A 26 11.13 -17.91 -1.88
N ARG A 27 9.83 -17.60 -1.94
CA ARG A 27 8.89 -18.18 -2.89
C ARG A 27 9.07 -17.57 -4.28
N HIS A 28 8.66 -18.27 -5.32
CA HIS A 28 8.65 -17.80 -6.70
C HIS A 28 7.27 -17.29 -7.10
N SER A 29 7.22 -16.36 -8.07
CA SER A 29 5.95 -15.84 -8.61
C SER A 29 6.10 -15.51 -10.09
N ASP A 30 4.97 -15.60 -10.84
CA ASP A 30 4.86 -15.15 -12.22
C ASP A 30 4.70 -13.62 -12.33
N ARG A 31 4.51 -12.95 -11.20
CA ARG A 31 4.25 -11.51 -11.13
C ARG A 31 4.99 -10.85 -9.97
N TYR A 32 5.38 -9.60 -10.20
CA TYR A 32 5.95 -8.75 -9.17
C TYR A 32 5.35 -7.35 -9.25
N MET A 33 5.14 -6.71 -8.09
CA MET A 33 4.62 -5.34 -8.02
C MET A 33 5.60 -4.41 -7.32
N GLN A 34 5.99 -3.32 -8.03
CA GLN A 34 6.82 -2.24 -7.51
C GLN A 34 5.98 -0.98 -7.36
N CYS A 35 5.14 -0.95 -6.32
CA CYS A 35 4.11 0.08 -6.15
C CYS A 35 4.68 1.50 -6.00
N ALA A 36 5.91 1.66 -5.50
CA ALA A 36 6.56 2.97 -5.44
C ALA A 36 6.64 3.68 -6.82
N LYS A 37 6.67 2.94 -7.93
CA LYS A 37 6.66 3.51 -9.29
C LYS A 37 5.37 4.27 -9.62
N ILE A 38 4.26 3.98 -8.97
CA ILE A 38 2.99 4.73 -9.14
C ILE A 38 3.23 6.23 -8.93
N PHE A 39 4.05 6.55 -7.93
CA PHE A 39 4.27 7.92 -7.48
C PHE A 39 5.38 8.66 -8.22
N GLN A 40 6.06 8.01 -9.18
CA GLN A 40 7.01 8.69 -10.07
C GLN A 40 6.32 9.63 -11.07
N ASN A 41 5.03 9.38 -11.38
CA ASN A 41 4.31 10.15 -12.38
C ASN A 41 2.87 10.42 -11.92
N ALA A 42 2.52 11.71 -11.85
CA ALA A 42 1.19 12.17 -11.47
C ALA A 42 0.07 11.65 -12.41
N LYS A 43 0.39 11.29 -13.66
CA LYS A 43 -0.54 10.63 -14.60
C LYS A 43 -1.17 9.37 -13.97
N TYR A 44 -0.42 8.65 -13.12
CA TYR A 44 -0.87 7.41 -12.49
C TYR A 44 -1.31 7.61 -11.04
N SER A 45 -0.53 8.34 -10.24
CA SER A 45 -0.82 8.50 -8.81
C SER A 45 -2.10 9.29 -8.55
N VAL A 46 -2.35 10.35 -9.31
CA VAL A 46 -3.54 11.20 -9.10
C VAL A 46 -4.85 10.44 -9.30
N PRO A 47 -5.10 9.77 -10.44
CA PRO A 47 -6.37 9.05 -10.62
C PRO A 47 -6.53 7.85 -9.69
N LEU A 48 -5.46 7.13 -9.33
CA LEU A 48 -5.53 6.01 -8.39
C LEU A 48 -5.83 6.48 -6.96
N CYS A 49 -5.22 7.59 -6.52
CA CYS A 49 -5.54 8.19 -5.22
C CYS A 49 -6.95 8.79 -5.20
N ALA A 50 -7.42 9.37 -6.31
CA ALA A 50 -8.79 9.86 -6.42
C ALA A 50 -9.83 8.74 -6.33
N GLU A 51 -9.57 7.60 -7.00
CA GLU A 51 -10.41 6.40 -6.90
C GLU A 51 -10.53 5.91 -5.44
N LEU A 52 -9.43 5.95 -4.69
CA LEU A 52 -9.45 5.58 -3.28
C LEU A 52 -10.17 6.64 -2.43
N ALA A 53 -9.88 7.93 -2.63
CA ALA A 53 -10.49 9.03 -1.88
C ALA A 53 -12.01 9.03 -2.05
N GLU A 54 -12.52 8.77 -3.26
CA GLU A 54 -13.95 8.67 -3.54
C GLU A 54 -14.67 7.62 -2.67
N LYS A 55 -13.97 6.53 -2.33
CA LYS A 55 -14.51 5.48 -1.45
C LYS A 55 -14.67 5.92 0.00
N TYR A 56 -14.02 7.01 0.41
CA TYR A 56 -13.99 7.53 1.79
C TYR A 56 -14.57 8.94 1.92
N LYS A 57 -15.12 9.53 0.86
CA LYS A 57 -15.58 10.93 0.84
C LYS A 57 -16.67 11.26 1.87
N ASP A 58 -17.49 10.27 2.23
CA ASP A 58 -18.62 10.44 3.15
C ASP A 58 -18.29 10.01 4.60
N ASP A 59 -17.05 9.57 4.86
CA ASP A 59 -16.65 9.00 6.14
C ASP A 59 -16.12 10.05 7.14
N ASN A 60 -16.26 11.36 6.82
CA ASN A 60 -15.86 12.50 7.67
C ASN A 60 -14.40 12.41 8.14
N ILE A 61 -13.48 12.05 7.25
CA ILE A 61 -12.05 11.99 7.52
C ILE A 61 -11.53 13.40 7.88
N GLU A 62 -10.63 13.50 8.85
CA GLU A 62 -9.97 14.75 9.25
C GLU A 62 -8.46 14.70 9.02
N VAL A 63 -7.86 13.50 9.06
CA VAL A 63 -6.43 13.29 8.83
C VAL A 63 -6.22 12.03 8.00
N VAL A 64 -5.33 12.14 7.01
CA VAL A 64 -4.78 10.98 6.29
C VAL A 64 -3.36 10.74 6.77
N ILE A 65 -3.02 9.51 7.15
CA ILE A 65 -1.68 9.12 7.59
C ILE A 65 -1.19 7.89 6.82
N GLY A 66 0.09 7.91 6.42
CA GLY A 66 0.74 6.75 5.83
C GLY A 66 2.11 6.47 6.44
N PRO A 67 2.59 5.22 6.46
CA PRO A 67 3.95 4.91 6.89
C PRO A 67 5.00 5.41 5.88
N ALA A 68 6.06 6.02 6.37
CA ALA A 68 7.22 6.36 5.56
C ALA A 68 7.95 5.07 5.12
N ILE A 69 8.50 5.03 3.91
CA ILE A 69 8.62 6.10 2.91
C ILE A 69 7.52 5.95 1.84
N GLY A 70 7.05 4.72 1.57
CA GLY A 70 6.20 4.39 0.42
C GLY A 70 4.89 5.17 0.36
N ALA A 71 4.25 5.36 1.50
CA ALA A 71 2.94 6.00 1.56
C ALA A 71 2.95 7.51 1.80
N ILE A 72 4.11 8.19 1.86
CA ILE A 72 4.17 9.65 2.07
C ILE A 72 3.44 10.40 0.95
N GLN A 73 3.79 10.09 -0.30
CA GLN A 73 3.18 10.75 -1.46
C GLN A 73 1.70 10.41 -1.60
N MET A 74 1.33 9.18 -1.24
CA MET A 74 -0.05 8.73 -1.21
C MET A 74 -0.87 9.48 -0.16
N ALA A 75 -0.36 9.60 1.07
CA ALA A 75 -1.03 10.35 2.14
C ALA A 75 -1.27 11.80 1.74
N TYR A 76 -0.27 12.44 1.09
CA TYR A 76 -0.42 13.79 0.55
C TYR A 76 -1.53 13.85 -0.50
N GLU A 77 -1.50 12.99 -1.52
CA GLU A 77 -2.46 13.08 -2.63
C GLU A 77 -3.88 12.72 -2.18
N VAL A 78 -4.07 11.67 -1.36
CA VAL A 78 -5.40 11.31 -0.82
C VAL A 78 -5.92 12.42 0.11
N GLY A 79 -5.07 12.98 0.98
CA GLY A 79 -5.44 14.10 1.83
C GLY A 79 -5.85 15.34 1.04
N LYS A 80 -5.13 15.65 -0.06
CA LYS A 80 -5.49 16.72 -1.00
C LYS A 80 -6.84 16.46 -1.67
N GLN A 81 -7.13 15.24 -2.13
CA GLN A 81 -8.40 14.87 -2.76
C GLN A 81 -9.58 15.00 -1.78
N LEU A 82 -9.37 14.64 -0.51
CA LEU A 82 -10.38 14.76 0.55
C LEU A 82 -10.46 16.18 1.15
N GLY A 83 -9.48 17.05 0.85
CA GLY A 83 -9.41 18.41 1.42
C GLY A 83 -9.06 18.43 2.91
N VAL A 84 -8.29 17.44 3.41
CA VAL A 84 -7.97 17.26 4.83
C VAL A 84 -6.47 17.28 5.11
N LYS A 85 -6.12 17.36 6.40
CA LYS A 85 -4.73 17.27 6.88
C LYS A 85 -4.11 15.93 6.45
N ASN A 86 -2.85 15.97 6.02
CA ASN A 86 -2.07 14.77 5.73
C ASN A 86 -0.76 14.77 6.52
N ILE A 87 -0.37 13.61 7.02
CA ILE A 87 0.85 13.38 7.78
C ILE A 87 1.44 12.02 7.43
N PHE A 88 2.61 11.72 7.94
CA PHE A 88 3.20 10.38 7.83
C PHE A 88 3.87 9.96 9.14
N ALA A 89 3.92 8.66 9.36
CA ALA A 89 4.65 8.05 10.46
C ALA A 89 6.01 7.56 9.98
N GLU A 90 7.04 7.70 10.82
CA GLU A 90 8.41 7.24 10.54
C GLU A 90 8.84 6.22 11.61
N ARG A 91 9.75 5.32 11.25
CA ARG A 91 10.35 4.44 12.25
C ARG A 91 11.52 5.13 12.95
N GLU A 92 11.44 5.14 14.26
CA GLU A 92 12.53 5.56 15.13
C GLU A 92 12.80 4.45 16.14
N ASN A 93 14.04 3.96 16.19
CA ASN A 93 14.44 2.81 17.01
C ASN A 93 13.53 1.56 16.83
N GLY A 94 13.08 1.32 15.60
CA GLY A 94 12.23 0.17 15.25
C GLY A 94 10.73 0.34 15.53
N LYS A 95 10.31 1.43 16.18
CA LYS A 95 8.90 1.74 16.46
C LYS A 95 8.37 2.82 15.51
N MET A 96 7.14 2.68 15.05
CA MET A 96 6.45 3.71 14.28
C MET A 96 6.11 4.89 15.19
N THR A 97 6.47 6.13 14.77
CA THR A 97 6.29 7.35 15.57
C THR A 97 5.85 8.53 14.71
N LEU A 98 5.20 9.52 15.33
CA LEU A 98 5.01 10.85 14.74
C LEU A 98 6.23 11.70 15.07
N ARG A 99 6.79 12.34 14.03
CA ARG A 99 7.92 13.25 14.14
C ARG A 99 7.57 14.61 13.52
N ARG A 100 8.54 15.51 13.41
CA ARG A 100 8.42 16.79 12.68
C ARG A 100 7.29 17.69 13.20
N GLY A 101 6.86 17.50 14.46
CA GLY A 101 5.75 18.25 15.03
C GLY A 101 4.37 17.81 14.54
N PHE A 102 4.27 16.66 13.88
CA PHE A 102 2.98 16.09 13.53
C PHE A 102 2.24 15.60 14.78
N THR A 103 0.94 15.86 14.81
CA THR A 103 0.05 15.45 15.90
C THR A 103 -1.25 14.89 15.37
N ILE A 104 -1.83 13.97 16.14
CA ILE A 104 -3.20 13.50 16.01
C ILE A 104 -3.90 13.87 17.31
N ASP A 105 -5.00 14.61 17.21
CA ASP A 105 -5.78 15.01 18.37
C ASP A 105 -6.70 13.88 18.83
N LYS A 106 -7.06 13.90 20.12
CA LYS A 106 -7.96 12.90 20.69
C LYS A 106 -9.33 12.92 19.99
N GLY A 107 -9.76 11.75 19.52
CA GLY A 107 -11.01 11.59 18.78
C GLY A 107 -10.96 12.06 17.32
N GLN A 108 -9.80 12.52 16.83
CA GLN A 108 -9.66 12.94 15.44
C GLN A 108 -9.81 11.74 14.50
N LYS A 109 -10.62 11.89 13.45
CA LYS A 109 -10.96 10.83 12.49
C LYS A 109 -9.83 10.63 11.48
N VAL A 110 -9.22 9.46 11.53
CA VAL A 110 -8.00 9.13 10.79
C VAL A 110 -8.26 8.06 9.73
N LEU A 111 -7.87 8.33 8.49
CA LEU A 111 -7.70 7.35 7.42
C LEU A 111 -6.24 6.96 7.33
N ILE A 112 -5.93 5.67 7.48
CA ILE A 112 -4.59 5.14 7.27
C ILE A 112 -4.46 4.69 5.82
N VAL A 113 -3.38 5.08 5.13
CA VAL A 113 -3.14 4.70 3.73
C VAL A 113 -1.80 4.02 3.54
N GLU A 114 -1.74 3.05 2.60
CA GLU A 114 -0.53 2.32 2.21
C GLU A 114 -0.52 2.10 0.70
N ASP A 115 0.62 2.14 0.06
CA ASP A 115 0.71 1.92 -1.39
C ASP A 115 0.34 0.48 -1.76
N VAL A 116 0.81 -0.50 -0.99
CA VAL A 116 0.49 -1.93 -1.16
C VAL A 116 0.34 -2.65 0.17
N VAL A 117 -0.78 -3.34 0.33
CA VAL A 117 -1.00 -4.23 1.47
C VAL A 117 -0.68 -5.67 1.07
N THR A 118 0.24 -6.29 1.83
CA THR A 118 0.62 -7.70 1.72
C THR A 118 0.26 -8.44 3.01
N THR A 119 1.08 -8.32 4.06
CA THR A 119 0.80 -8.86 5.39
C THR A 119 0.10 -7.86 6.31
N GLY A 120 0.07 -6.59 5.92
CA GLY A 120 -0.51 -5.50 6.71
C GLY A 120 0.33 -5.08 7.92
N GLY A 121 1.59 -5.51 8.01
CA GLY A 121 2.45 -5.20 9.18
C GLY A 121 2.61 -3.72 9.42
N SER A 122 3.03 -2.93 8.40
CA SER A 122 3.21 -1.47 8.52
C SER A 122 1.90 -0.76 8.88
N VAL A 123 0.78 -1.20 8.28
CA VAL A 123 -0.54 -0.65 8.59
C VAL A 123 -0.88 -0.87 10.06
N ARG A 124 -0.67 -2.09 10.59
CA ARG A 124 -0.94 -2.40 12.01
C ARG A 124 -0.09 -1.57 12.96
N GLU A 125 1.19 -1.32 12.63
CA GLU A 125 2.05 -0.44 13.42
C GLU A 125 1.50 1.01 13.44
N VAL A 126 0.99 1.53 12.32
CA VAL A 126 0.36 2.85 12.26
C VAL A 126 -0.97 2.87 13.02
N MET A 127 -1.75 1.77 12.96
CA MET A 127 -2.98 1.65 13.77
C MET A 127 -2.70 1.78 15.28
N GLU A 128 -1.66 1.11 15.77
CA GLU A 128 -1.27 1.23 17.19
C GLU A 128 -0.83 2.66 17.53
N LEU A 129 -0.05 3.29 16.66
CA LEU A 129 0.36 4.69 16.84
C LEU A 129 -0.85 5.64 16.92
N VAL A 130 -1.84 5.49 16.01
CA VAL A 130 -3.06 6.31 16.01
C VAL A 130 -3.85 6.11 17.30
N LYS A 131 -3.99 4.88 17.78
CA LYS A 131 -4.64 4.56 19.06
C LYS A 131 -3.89 5.15 20.25
N GLU A 132 -2.56 5.05 20.29
CA GLU A 132 -1.72 5.66 21.34
C GLU A 132 -1.89 7.17 21.40
N CYS A 133 -2.11 7.85 20.25
CA CYS A 133 -2.43 9.27 20.19
C CYS A 133 -3.88 9.58 20.59
N GLY A 134 -4.74 8.58 20.69
CA GLY A 134 -6.17 8.76 20.99
C GLY A 134 -7.03 9.12 19.78
N GLY A 135 -6.51 8.95 18.55
CA GLY A 135 -7.27 9.11 17.31
C GLY A 135 -8.28 7.98 17.08
N GLU A 136 -9.30 8.27 16.29
CA GLU A 136 -10.32 7.32 15.83
C GLU A 136 -9.97 6.83 14.42
N ILE A 137 -9.69 5.52 14.25
CA ILE A 137 -9.41 4.95 12.94
C ILE A 137 -10.75 4.70 12.22
N VAL A 138 -11.04 5.50 11.20
CA VAL A 138 -12.27 5.41 10.41
C VAL A 138 -12.14 4.33 9.33
N GLY A 139 -10.94 4.14 8.80
CA GLY A 139 -10.69 3.12 7.79
C GLY A 139 -9.23 3.02 7.38
N ILE A 140 -8.97 2.05 6.51
CA ILE A 140 -7.66 1.79 5.91
C ILE A 140 -7.83 1.74 4.40
N GLY A 141 -6.97 2.47 3.68
CA GLY A 141 -6.97 2.51 2.23
C GLY A 141 -5.66 2.04 1.61
N SER A 142 -5.71 1.30 0.49
CA SER A 142 -4.52 1.03 -0.30
C SER A 142 -4.76 1.24 -1.79
N ILE A 143 -3.69 1.51 -2.55
CA ILE A 143 -3.79 1.43 -4.00
C ILE A 143 -3.93 -0.04 -4.39
N VAL A 144 -3.06 -0.90 -3.86
CA VAL A 144 -3.08 -2.33 -4.19
C VAL A 144 -3.28 -3.18 -2.93
N ASP A 145 -4.26 -4.05 -2.99
CA ASP A 145 -4.42 -5.17 -2.07
C ASP A 145 -3.91 -6.46 -2.72
N ARG A 146 -2.85 -7.05 -2.15
CA ARG A 146 -2.27 -8.32 -2.60
C ARG A 146 -2.76 -9.52 -1.80
N THR A 147 -3.71 -9.32 -0.89
CA THR A 147 -4.28 -10.39 -0.08
C THR A 147 -5.51 -11.04 -0.72
N GLY A 148 -5.99 -10.44 -1.82
CA GLY A 148 -7.25 -10.86 -2.45
C GLY A 148 -8.46 -10.65 -1.54
N GLY A 149 -8.44 -9.61 -0.70
CA GLY A 149 -9.52 -9.29 0.24
C GLY A 149 -9.55 -10.15 1.51
N LYS A 150 -8.51 -10.95 1.76
CA LYS A 150 -8.49 -11.91 2.89
C LYS A 150 -8.04 -11.28 4.22
N ILE A 151 -7.43 -10.10 4.18
CA ILE A 151 -6.93 -9.44 5.38
C ILE A 151 -8.06 -8.72 6.12
N ASP A 152 -8.09 -8.89 7.44
CA ASP A 152 -8.98 -8.17 8.33
C ASP A 152 -8.15 -7.31 9.31
N PHE A 153 -8.49 -6.03 9.37
CA PHE A 153 -7.90 -5.07 10.30
C PHE A 153 -8.82 -4.71 11.47
N GLY A 154 -10.04 -5.25 11.51
CA GLY A 154 -11.06 -4.90 12.49
C GLY A 154 -11.71 -3.52 12.26
N VAL A 155 -11.39 -2.86 11.15
CA VAL A 155 -11.97 -1.60 10.68
C VAL A 155 -12.18 -1.68 9.17
N PRO A 156 -13.03 -0.83 8.56
CA PRO A 156 -13.24 -0.85 7.11
C PRO A 156 -11.93 -0.74 6.35
N TYR A 157 -11.70 -1.67 5.42
CA TYR A 157 -10.56 -1.65 4.51
C TYR A 157 -11.06 -1.61 3.06
N LYS A 158 -10.59 -0.63 2.29
CA LYS A 158 -10.92 -0.47 0.87
C LYS A 158 -9.64 -0.29 0.07
N SER A 159 -9.53 -0.96 -1.06
CA SER A 159 -8.41 -0.78 -2.01
C SER A 159 -8.91 -0.21 -3.34
N ALA A 160 -8.04 0.49 -4.07
CA ALA A 160 -8.35 0.89 -5.44
C ALA A 160 -8.35 -0.34 -6.36
N PHE A 161 -7.43 -1.28 -6.10
CA PHE A 161 -7.30 -2.51 -6.85
C PHE A 161 -6.91 -3.69 -5.94
N SER A 162 -7.54 -4.85 -6.15
CA SER A 162 -7.19 -6.09 -5.44
C SER A 162 -6.77 -7.16 -6.43
N MET A 163 -5.64 -7.81 -6.16
CA MET A 163 -5.11 -8.92 -6.95
C MET A 163 -4.48 -9.96 -6.04
N ASP A 164 -4.94 -11.20 -6.17
CA ASP A 164 -4.25 -12.33 -5.57
C ASP A 164 -3.04 -12.70 -6.45
N ILE A 165 -1.84 -12.57 -5.91
CA ILE A 165 -0.61 -12.92 -6.61
C ILE A 165 -0.21 -14.31 -6.16
N THR A 166 -0.30 -15.26 -7.08
CA THR A 166 0.10 -16.65 -6.84
C THR A 166 1.60 -16.73 -6.58
N SER A 167 1.97 -17.49 -5.57
CA SER A 167 3.36 -17.80 -5.30
C SER A 167 3.55 -19.30 -5.09
N TYR A 168 4.71 -19.80 -5.49
CA TYR A 168 5.06 -21.22 -5.52
C TYR A 168 6.27 -21.48 -4.62
N GLU A 169 6.36 -22.64 -4.00
CA GLU A 169 7.62 -23.13 -3.45
C GLU A 169 8.63 -23.36 -4.60
N PRO A 170 9.93 -23.16 -4.39
CA PRO A 170 10.94 -23.29 -5.46
C PRO A 170 10.89 -24.61 -6.23
N ASP A 171 10.68 -25.72 -5.54
CA ASP A 171 10.61 -27.09 -6.08
C ASP A 171 9.28 -27.37 -6.80
N GLU A 172 8.23 -26.62 -6.51
CA GLU A 172 6.91 -26.75 -7.14
C GLU A 172 6.67 -25.70 -8.24
N CYS A 173 7.60 -24.75 -8.43
CA CYS A 173 7.43 -23.64 -9.35
C CYS A 173 7.31 -24.09 -10.80
N PRO A 174 6.17 -23.85 -11.49
CA PRO A 174 5.99 -24.23 -12.87
C PRO A 174 6.91 -23.45 -13.82
N ILE A 175 7.32 -22.22 -13.45
CA ILE A 175 8.15 -21.36 -14.29
C ILE A 175 9.60 -21.83 -14.27
N CYS A 176 10.09 -22.40 -13.16
CA CYS A 176 11.41 -23.04 -13.11
C CYS A 176 11.56 -24.12 -14.19
N LYS A 177 10.46 -24.82 -14.52
CA LYS A 177 10.46 -25.89 -15.53
C LYS A 177 10.57 -25.38 -16.96
N THR A 178 10.27 -24.10 -17.21
CA THR A 178 10.37 -23.49 -18.56
C THR A 178 11.79 -23.00 -18.85
N GLY A 179 12.67 -22.92 -17.84
CA GLY A 179 14.03 -22.37 -17.97
C GLY A 179 14.08 -20.84 -17.98
N GLU A 180 12.96 -20.16 -17.70
CA GLU A 180 12.93 -18.70 -17.59
C GLU A 180 13.81 -18.22 -16.44
N PRO A 181 14.71 -17.22 -16.67
CA PRO A 181 15.62 -16.74 -15.63
C PRO A 181 14.90 -16.20 -14.40
N LEU A 182 15.32 -16.66 -13.22
CA LEU A 182 14.79 -16.15 -11.95
C LEU A 182 15.38 -14.77 -11.64
N VAL A 183 14.53 -13.76 -11.52
CA VAL A 183 14.91 -12.38 -11.24
C VAL A 183 14.47 -12.00 -9.82
N LYS A 184 15.35 -11.32 -9.07
CA LYS A 184 15.03 -10.74 -7.77
C LYS A 184 14.89 -9.23 -7.88
N PRO A 185 13.69 -8.69 -8.10
CA PRO A 185 13.47 -7.25 -8.10
C PRO A 185 13.41 -6.69 -6.67
N GLY A 186 13.61 -5.37 -6.54
CA GLY A 186 13.44 -4.63 -5.30
C GLY A 186 14.74 -4.24 -4.61
N SER A 187 14.62 -3.33 -3.65
CA SER A 187 15.74 -2.69 -2.94
C SER A 187 16.24 -3.47 -1.71
N ARG A 188 15.53 -4.54 -1.29
CA ARG A 188 15.95 -5.36 -0.15
C ARG A 188 16.90 -6.46 -0.63
N GLY A 189 18.20 -6.28 -0.36
CA GLY A 189 19.19 -7.33 -0.52
C GLY A 189 18.82 -8.61 0.24
N VAL A 190 19.35 -9.75 -0.19
CA VAL A 190 19.33 -10.99 0.61
C VAL A 190 20.14 -10.70 1.87
N LYS A 191 19.53 -10.88 3.05
CA LYS A 191 20.31 -11.04 4.27
C LYS A 191 20.85 -12.44 4.30
#